data_3ed9aa77cd2ddf8353b3d159b50a6462
#
_entry.id   3ed9aa77cd2ddf8353b3d159b50a6462
#
_cell.length_a   1.000
_cell.length_b   1.000
_cell.length_c   1.000
_cell.angle_alpha   90.00
_cell.angle_beta   90.00
_cell.angle_gamma   90.00
#
_symmetry.space_group_name_H-M   'P 1'
#
loop_
_entity.id
_entity.type
_entity.pdbx_description
1 polymer ?
#
loop_
_entity_poly.entity_id
_entity_poly.type
_entity_poly.pdbx_seq_one_letter_code
_entity_poly.pdbx_strand_id
1 'polypeptide(L)'
;MLRQAGIPHEVHAYTPAAPRGARSGDSRGYGLDAAAALGLDPSEVCKTLVVVADGALMLAVIPSSRTLDLKRLAAAVGAHRAAMAEPRDAERATGYLVGGISPIATTRPLRVILDVPAAALDRIYVSAGRRGLQVSLRPGDLIAAVGATVEAISVR
;
A
#
# COMPACT_ATOMS: atom_id res chain seq x y z
N MET A 1 -6.25 -9.01 -12.72
CA MET A 1 -7.29 -7.96 -12.50
C MET A 1 -7.06 -6.73 -13.37
N LEU A 2 -5.92 -6.06 -13.28
CA LEU A 2 -5.67 -4.84 -14.09
C LEU A 2 -5.71 -5.12 -15.59
N ARG A 3 -5.15 -6.23 -16.01
CA ARG A 3 -5.16 -6.65 -17.41
C ARG A 3 -6.59 -6.91 -17.90
N GLN A 4 -7.40 -7.58 -17.11
CA GLN A 4 -8.81 -7.87 -17.44
C GLN A 4 -9.66 -6.60 -17.49
N ALA A 5 -9.35 -5.63 -16.64
CA ALA A 5 -10.06 -4.35 -16.62
C ALA A 5 -9.56 -3.36 -17.70
N GLY A 6 -8.54 -3.73 -18.48
CA GLY A 6 -7.96 -2.85 -19.49
C GLY A 6 -7.21 -1.66 -18.93
N ILE A 7 -6.74 -1.74 -17.69
CA ILE A 7 -6.04 -0.65 -16.99
C ILE A 7 -4.58 -0.65 -17.41
N PRO A 8 -4.05 0.47 -17.97
CA PRO A 8 -2.64 0.57 -18.30
C PRO A 8 -1.76 0.42 -17.06
N HIS A 9 -0.81 -0.48 -17.12
CA HIS A 9 0.14 -0.72 -16.04
C HIS A 9 1.40 -1.39 -16.58
N GLU A 10 2.49 -1.31 -15.79
CA GLU A 10 3.72 -2.02 -16.09
C GLU A 10 4.16 -2.80 -14.85
N VAL A 11 4.69 -3.99 -15.07
CA VAL A 11 5.20 -4.85 -14.00
C VAL A 11 6.71 -4.74 -13.97
N HIS A 12 7.27 -4.56 -12.77
CA HIS A 12 8.70 -4.38 -12.55
C HIS A 12 9.19 -5.41 -11.56
N ALA A 13 10.13 -6.26 -11.98
CA ALA A 13 10.77 -7.22 -11.10
C ALA A 13 12.10 -6.67 -10.57
N TYR A 14 12.42 -6.99 -9.34
CA TYR A 14 13.68 -6.64 -8.70
C TYR A 14 14.10 -7.75 -7.74
N THR A 15 15.40 -7.80 -7.41
CA THR A 15 15.88 -8.76 -6.41
C THR A 15 15.65 -8.17 -5.03
N PRO A 16 14.81 -8.81 -4.17
CA PRO A 16 14.59 -8.29 -2.83
C PRO A 16 15.88 -8.33 -2.00
N ALA A 17 16.01 -7.35 -1.09
CA ALA A 17 17.07 -7.39 -0.10
C ALA A 17 16.89 -8.59 0.83
N ALA A 18 17.99 -9.03 1.49
CA ALA A 18 17.93 -10.11 2.47
C ALA A 18 16.86 -9.82 3.53
N PRO A 19 16.18 -10.86 4.07
CA PRO A 19 15.15 -10.66 5.07
C PRO A 19 15.69 -9.86 6.24
N ARG A 20 15.05 -8.74 6.55
CA ARG A 20 15.35 -7.97 7.75
C ARG A 20 14.82 -8.75 8.94
N GLY A 21 15.53 -8.68 10.06
CA GLY A 21 15.10 -9.31 11.30
C GLY A 21 13.63 -9.01 11.54
N ALA A 22 12.86 -10.05 11.65
CA ALA A 22 11.42 -9.95 11.55
C ALA A 22 10.80 -9.24 12.74
N ARG A 23 10.49 -7.97 12.57
CA ARG A 23 9.34 -7.41 13.27
C ARG A 23 8.15 -7.61 12.34
N SER A 24 7.35 -8.59 12.69
CA SER A 24 6.11 -8.85 11.96
C SER A 24 5.27 -7.57 11.92
N GLY A 25 4.84 -7.18 10.73
CA GLY A 25 4.03 -5.99 10.52
C GLY A 25 4.80 -4.72 10.15
N ASP A 26 6.14 -4.72 10.22
CA ASP A 26 6.93 -3.57 9.79
C ASP A 26 7.19 -3.66 8.28
N SER A 27 6.38 -2.95 7.50
CA SER A 27 6.54 -2.87 6.05
C SER A 27 7.37 -1.67 5.60
N ARG A 28 7.89 -0.85 6.52
CA ARG A 28 8.59 0.40 6.18
C ARG A 28 9.84 0.17 5.33
N GLY A 29 10.57 -0.92 5.61
CA GLY A 29 11.77 -1.23 4.86
C GLY A 29 11.54 -1.77 3.46
N TYR A 30 10.39 -2.38 3.21
CA TYR A 30 10.14 -3.07 1.93
C TYR A 30 9.92 -2.10 0.78
N GLY A 31 9.17 -1.02 0.99
CA GLY A 31 9.01 0.01 -0.03
C GLY A 31 10.30 0.74 -0.34
N LEU A 32 11.12 1.02 0.68
CA LEU A 32 12.43 1.64 0.50
C LEU A 32 13.39 0.70 -0.25
N ASP A 33 13.35 -0.60 0.03
CA ASP A 33 14.14 -1.59 -0.67
C ASP A 33 13.76 -1.66 -2.15
N ALA A 34 12.47 -1.63 -2.47
CA ALA A 34 11.98 -1.63 -3.84
C ALA A 34 12.43 -0.36 -4.58
N ALA A 35 12.32 0.80 -3.95
CA ALA A 35 12.75 2.07 -4.53
C ALA A 35 14.25 2.03 -4.87
N ALA A 36 15.08 1.59 -3.92
CA ALA A 36 16.52 1.48 -4.14
C ALA A 36 16.86 0.50 -5.27
N ALA A 37 16.21 -0.67 -5.27
CA ALA A 37 16.49 -1.71 -6.27
C ALA A 37 16.09 -1.28 -7.69
N LEU A 38 15.02 -0.47 -7.81
CA LEU A 38 14.52 -0.01 -9.10
C LEU A 38 15.06 1.36 -9.52
N GLY A 39 15.89 1.99 -8.68
CA GLY A 39 16.43 3.32 -8.96
C GLY A 39 15.38 4.42 -8.93
N LEU A 40 14.38 4.27 -8.06
CA LEU A 40 13.26 5.19 -7.96
C LEU A 40 13.36 6.04 -6.69
N ASP A 41 12.70 7.20 -6.72
CA ASP A 41 12.53 8.01 -5.53
C ASP A 41 11.52 7.33 -4.59
N PRO A 42 11.81 7.21 -3.28
CA PRO A 42 10.86 6.63 -2.33
C PRO A 42 9.49 7.31 -2.28
N SER A 43 9.38 8.55 -2.73
CA SER A 43 8.09 9.25 -2.83
C SER A 43 7.17 8.66 -3.91
N GLU A 44 7.74 7.94 -4.89
CA GLU A 44 6.98 7.32 -5.99
C GLU A 44 6.58 5.88 -5.68
N VAL A 45 7.29 5.22 -4.77
CA VAL A 45 7.01 3.83 -4.39
C VAL A 45 6.16 3.83 -3.14
N CYS A 46 4.94 3.33 -3.28
CA CYS A 46 3.99 3.29 -2.18
C CYS A 46 4.11 1.99 -1.39
N LYS A 47 3.87 2.09 -0.09
CA LYS A 47 3.67 0.94 0.79
C LYS A 47 2.18 0.81 1.09
N THR A 48 1.70 -0.42 1.16
CA THR A 48 0.31 -0.75 1.49
C THR A 48 0.27 -1.29 2.91
N LEU A 49 -0.39 -0.56 3.78
CA LEU A 49 -0.49 -0.89 5.20
C LEU A 49 -1.92 -1.32 5.52
N VAL A 50 -2.06 -2.38 6.29
CA VAL A 50 -3.37 -2.84 6.75
C VAL A 50 -3.62 -2.26 8.14
N VAL A 51 -4.74 -1.57 8.27
CA VAL A 51 -5.12 -0.88 9.51
C VAL A 51 -6.49 -1.35 9.97
N VAL A 52 -6.73 -1.22 11.27
CA VAL A 52 -8.04 -1.46 11.89
C VAL A 52 -8.54 -0.12 12.41
N ALA A 53 -9.69 0.31 11.91
CA ALA A 53 -10.35 1.53 12.36
C ALA A 53 -11.73 1.14 12.91
N ASP A 54 -11.92 1.32 14.22
CA ASP A 54 -13.16 0.93 14.91
C ASP A 54 -13.62 -0.50 14.55
N GLY A 55 -12.68 -1.45 14.53
CA GLY A 55 -12.95 -2.86 14.24
C GLY A 55 -13.01 -3.23 12.77
N ALA A 56 -12.91 -2.28 11.85
CA ALA A 56 -12.94 -2.55 10.41
C ALA A 56 -11.55 -2.53 9.83
N LEU A 57 -11.18 -3.59 9.10
CA LEU A 57 -9.92 -3.66 8.36
C LEU A 57 -10.01 -2.82 7.09
N MET A 58 -8.94 -2.08 6.80
CA MET A 58 -8.82 -1.30 5.57
C MET A 58 -7.36 -1.14 5.17
N LEU A 59 -7.13 -0.66 3.96
CA LEU A 59 -5.79 -0.47 3.42
C LEU A 59 -5.46 1.01 3.32
N ALA A 60 -4.26 1.36 3.76
CA ALA A 60 -3.68 2.69 3.57
C ALA A 60 -2.50 2.57 2.61
N VAL A 61 -2.54 3.32 1.52
CA VAL A 61 -1.48 3.34 0.50
C VAL A 61 -0.81 4.70 0.58
N ILE A 62 0.44 4.71 1.03
CA ILE A 62 1.21 5.94 1.26
C ILE A 62 2.59 5.82 0.62
N PRO A 63 3.24 6.95 0.27
CA PRO A 63 4.63 6.91 -0.19
C PRO A 63 5.56 6.29 0.85
N SER A 64 6.54 5.54 0.39
CA SER A 64 7.52 4.89 1.28
C SER A 64 8.36 5.89 2.07
N SER A 65 8.49 7.11 1.56
CA SER A 65 9.21 8.20 2.22
C SER A 65 8.44 8.84 3.38
N ARG A 66 7.20 8.44 3.60
CA ARG A 66 6.33 9.07 4.60
C ARG A 66 5.89 8.05 5.65
N THR A 67 5.38 8.56 6.76
CA THR A 67 4.89 7.74 7.88
C THR A 67 3.37 7.90 8.00
N LEU A 68 2.66 6.79 8.16
CA LEU A 68 1.21 6.82 8.37
C LEU A 68 0.91 7.48 9.72
N ASP A 69 -0.03 8.43 9.70
CA ASP A 69 -0.57 9.05 10.90
C ASP A 69 -1.94 8.42 11.18
N LEU A 70 -1.98 7.56 12.19
CA LEU A 70 -3.20 6.83 12.52
C LEU A 70 -4.34 7.74 13.00
N LYS A 71 -4.02 8.87 13.61
CA LYS A 71 -5.05 9.84 14.00
C LYS A 71 -5.68 10.51 12.79
N ARG A 72 -4.87 10.89 11.81
CA ARG A 72 -5.37 11.44 10.55
C ARG A 72 -6.23 10.43 9.80
N LEU A 73 -5.80 9.17 9.77
CA LEU A 73 -6.56 8.11 9.13
C LEU A 73 -7.91 7.91 9.83
N ALA A 74 -7.93 7.83 11.15
CA ALA A 74 -9.16 7.69 11.90
C ALA A 74 -10.12 8.84 11.61
N ALA A 75 -9.63 10.08 11.62
CA ALA A 75 -10.45 11.25 11.28
C ALA A 75 -11.00 11.17 9.86
N ALA A 76 -10.17 10.76 8.90
CA ALA A 76 -10.56 10.68 7.48
C ALA A 76 -11.69 9.67 7.24
N VAL A 77 -11.74 8.59 8.01
CA VAL A 77 -12.76 7.54 7.86
C VAL A 77 -13.90 7.65 8.86
N GLY A 78 -13.90 8.69 9.70
CA GLY A 78 -14.95 8.89 10.71
C GLY A 78 -14.87 7.90 11.87
N ALA A 79 -13.69 7.35 12.15
CA ALA A 79 -13.47 6.41 13.25
C ALA A 79 -12.95 7.13 14.50
N HIS A 80 -13.19 6.52 15.65
CA HIS A 80 -12.67 7.01 16.93
C HIS A 80 -11.20 6.61 17.12
N ARG A 81 -10.81 5.42 16.65
CA ARG A 81 -9.47 4.88 16.79
C ARG A 81 -9.05 4.14 15.54
N ALA A 82 -7.75 4.21 15.26
CA ALA A 82 -7.11 3.38 14.25
C ALA A 82 -5.80 2.81 14.81
N ALA A 83 -5.49 1.60 14.42
CA ALA A 83 -4.27 0.90 14.80
C ALA A 83 -3.80 0.05 13.63
N MET A 84 -2.51 -0.32 13.64
CA MET A 84 -2.01 -1.29 12.67
C MET A 84 -2.67 -2.65 12.93
N ALA A 85 -3.07 -3.33 11.87
CA ALA A 85 -3.63 -4.67 12.00
C ALA A 85 -2.53 -5.66 12.40
N GLU A 86 -2.94 -6.71 13.10
CA GLU A 86 -2.04 -7.84 13.37
C GLU A 86 -1.65 -8.50 12.05
N PRO A 87 -0.38 -8.93 11.86
CA PRO A 87 0.06 -9.55 10.61
C PRO A 87 -0.83 -10.71 10.15
N ARG A 88 -1.26 -11.56 11.08
CA ARG A 88 -2.15 -12.69 10.78
C ARG A 88 -3.47 -12.24 10.17
N ASP A 89 -4.07 -11.19 10.73
CA ASP A 89 -5.34 -10.65 10.23
C ASP A 89 -5.14 -9.96 8.89
N ALA A 90 -4.04 -9.24 8.73
CA ALA A 90 -3.68 -8.60 7.47
C ALA A 90 -3.51 -9.63 6.35
N GLU A 91 -2.77 -10.70 6.61
CA GLU A 91 -2.52 -11.74 5.61
C GLU A 91 -3.79 -12.51 5.26
N ARG A 92 -4.64 -12.79 6.25
CA ARG A 92 -5.92 -13.46 6.02
C ARG A 92 -6.86 -12.63 5.17
N ALA A 93 -6.98 -11.34 5.45
CA ALA A 93 -7.90 -10.45 4.75
C ALA A 93 -7.45 -10.12 3.33
N THR A 94 -6.14 -10.01 3.10
CA THR A 94 -5.61 -9.61 1.80
C THR A 94 -5.25 -10.78 0.90
N GLY A 95 -4.88 -11.91 1.48
CA GLY A 95 -4.35 -13.07 0.75
C GLY A 95 -2.86 -12.91 0.41
N TYR A 96 -2.22 -11.85 0.90
CA TYR A 96 -0.80 -11.59 0.67
C TYR A 96 -0.02 -11.69 1.96
N LEU A 97 1.26 -12.03 1.85
CA LEU A 97 2.17 -12.01 2.99
C LEU A 97 2.70 -10.59 3.25
N VAL A 98 2.98 -10.29 4.51
CA VAL A 98 3.61 -9.01 4.88
C VAL A 98 4.90 -8.82 4.09
N GLY A 99 5.09 -7.63 3.53
CA GLY A 99 6.18 -7.32 2.62
C GLY A 99 5.78 -7.39 1.15
N GLY A 100 4.69 -8.06 0.82
CA GLY A 100 4.15 -8.17 -0.53
C GLY A 100 2.67 -7.84 -0.63
N ILE A 101 2.11 -7.14 0.37
CA ILE A 101 0.69 -6.78 0.35
C ILE A 101 0.43 -5.75 -0.74
N SER A 102 -0.51 -6.08 -1.63
CA SER A 102 -0.97 -5.21 -2.71
C SER A 102 -2.35 -4.66 -2.38
N PRO A 103 -2.68 -3.42 -2.81
CA PRO A 103 -4.03 -2.91 -2.70
C PRO A 103 -4.98 -3.51 -3.75
N ILE A 104 -4.44 -4.30 -4.69
CA ILE A 104 -5.17 -4.84 -5.83
C ILE A 104 -5.46 -6.32 -5.60
N ALA A 105 -6.68 -6.76 -5.94
CA ALA A 105 -7.09 -8.16 -5.92
C ALA A 105 -6.93 -8.83 -4.54
N THR A 106 -7.31 -8.14 -3.48
CA THR A 106 -7.35 -8.72 -2.13
C THR A 106 -8.40 -9.83 -2.05
N THR A 107 -8.19 -10.80 -1.14
CA THR A 107 -9.07 -11.96 -0.99
C THR A 107 -10.50 -11.54 -0.69
N ARG A 108 -10.68 -10.52 0.14
CA ARG A 108 -12.00 -9.93 0.37
C ARG A 108 -11.96 -8.44 0.05
N PRO A 109 -13.11 -7.83 -0.29
CA PRO A 109 -13.17 -6.39 -0.55
C PRO A 109 -12.76 -5.61 0.69
N LEU A 110 -11.81 -4.70 0.54
CA LEU A 110 -11.34 -3.83 1.61
C LEU A 110 -11.39 -2.39 1.13
N ARG A 111 -11.78 -1.49 2.02
CA ARG A 111 -11.69 -0.06 1.75
C ARG A 111 -10.23 0.32 1.57
N VAL A 112 -9.95 1.10 0.52
CA VAL A 112 -8.58 1.59 0.22
C VAL A 112 -8.58 3.10 0.34
N ILE A 113 -7.59 3.62 1.06
CA ILE A 113 -7.36 5.05 1.19
C ILE A 113 -6.00 5.35 0.58
N LEU A 114 -5.99 6.18 -0.46
CA LEU A 114 -4.76 6.63 -1.11
C LEU A 114 -4.37 7.99 -0.54
N ASP A 115 -3.13 8.09 -0.10
CA ASP A 115 -2.60 9.32 0.48
C ASP A 115 -2.53 10.45 -0.56
N VAL A 116 -2.83 11.66 -0.15
CA VAL A 116 -2.83 12.84 -1.02
C VAL A 116 -1.51 13.01 -1.80
N PRO A 117 -0.32 12.92 -1.18
CA PRO A 117 0.92 13.05 -1.95
C PRO A 117 1.09 12.01 -3.06
N ALA A 118 0.62 10.79 -2.85
CA ALA A 118 0.67 9.75 -3.88
C ALA A 118 -0.32 10.05 -5.02
N ALA A 119 -1.51 10.50 -4.67
CA ALA A 119 -2.53 10.83 -5.66
C ALA A 119 -2.14 12.01 -6.57
N ALA A 120 -1.21 12.85 -6.12
CA ALA A 120 -0.74 14.00 -6.87
C ALA A 120 0.34 13.68 -7.91
N LEU A 121 0.87 12.47 -7.91
CA LEU A 121 1.91 12.05 -8.84
C LEU A 121 1.32 11.60 -10.17
N ASP A 122 2.15 11.64 -11.23
CA ASP A 122 1.75 11.13 -12.54
C ASP A 122 1.69 9.60 -12.55
N ARG A 123 2.56 8.97 -11.78
CA ARG A 123 2.68 7.51 -11.71
C ARG A 123 3.13 7.10 -10.32
N ILE A 124 2.56 6.01 -9.83
CA ILE A 124 2.96 5.40 -8.56
C ILE A 124 3.29 3.93 -8.77
N TYR A 125 4.09 3.39 -7.86
CA TYR A 125 4.46 1.98 -7.82
C TYR A 125 3.86 1.37 -6.56
N VAL A 126 3.17 0.24 -6.70
CA VAL A 126 2.61 -0.52 -5.57
C VAL A 126 3.05 -1.97 -5.69
N SER A 127 3.01 -2.71 -4.58
CA SER A 127 3.31 -4.13 -4.62
C SER A 127 2.38 -4.85 -5.58
N ALA A 128 2.94 -5.79 -6.35
CA ALA A 128 2.17 -6.64 -7.26
C ALA A 128 1.76 -7.97 -6.61
N GLY A 129 1.89 -8.11 -5.30
CA GLY A 129 1.43 -9.26 -4.54
C GLY A 129 2.54 -10.09 -3.91
N ARG A 130 3.81 -9.73 -4.11
CA ARG A 130 4.95 -10.39 -3.45
C ARG A 130 6.16 -9.47 -3.45
N ARG A 131 7.10 -9.72 -2.53
CA ARG A 131 8.39 -9.02 -2.55
C ARG A 131 9.10 -9.33 -3.87
N GLY A 132 9.74 -8.33 -4.43
CA GLY A 132 10.47 -8.48 -5.69
C GLY A 132 9.63 -8.14 -6.91
N LEU A 133 8.38 -7.75 -6.73
CA LEU A 133 7.49 -7.43 -7.84
C LEU A 133 6.65 -6.19 -7.51
N GLN A 134 6.76 -5.18 -8.36
CA GLN A 134 6.00 -3.94 -8.29
C GLN A 134 5.18 -3.76 -9.55
N VAL A 135 4.08 -3.06 -9.45
CA VAL A 135 3.30 -2.61 -10.59
C VAL A 135 3.21 -1.10 -10.55
N SER A 136 3.46 -0.45 -11.70
CA SER A 136 3.30 0.99 -11.84
C SER A 136 2.05 1.31 -12.64
N LEU A 137 1.34 2.35 -12.22
CA LEU A 137 0.13 2.81 -12.87
C LEU A 137 -0.13 4.26 -12.45
N ARG A 138 -1.08 4.89 -13.13
CA ARG A 138 -1.53 6.23 -12.74
C ARG A 138 -2.36 6.13 -11.46
N PRO A 139 -2.22 7.08 -10.53
CA PRO A 139 -3.04 7.09 -9.31
C PRO A 139 -4.54 7.02 -9.59
N GLY A 140 -5.03 7.75 -10.60
CA GLY A 140 -6.44 7.71 -10.98
C GLY A 140 -6.91 6.33 -11.43
N ASP A 141 -6.04 5.56 -12.07
CA ASP A 141 -6.36 4.20 -12.50
C ASP A 141 -6.43 3.25 -11.30
N LEU A 142 -5.57 3.44 -10.29
CA LEU A 142 -5.68 2.67 -9.05
C LEU A 142 -6.99 2.99 -8.33
N ILE A 143 -7.32 4.27 -8.22
CA ILE A 143 -8.57 4.71 -7.60
C ILE A 143 -9.76 4.04 -8.27
N ALA A 144 -9.79 4.04 -9.60
CA ALA A 144 -10.88 3.41 -10.36
C ALA A 144 -10.91 1.89 -10.14
N ALA A 145 -9.75 1.25 -10.10
CA ALA A 145 -9.67 -0.21 -9.99
C ALA A 145 -10.16 -0.75 -8.64
N VAL A 146 -9.87 -0.03 -7.54
CA VAL A 146 -10.16 -0.52 -6.19
C VAL A 146 -11.18 0.32 -5.43
N GLY A 147 -11.70 1.36 -6.04
CA GLY A 147 -12.66 2.25 -5.38
C GLY A 147 -12.05 3.07 -4.26
N ALA A 148 -10.79 3.46 -4.39
CA ALA A 148 -10.08 4.18 -3.33
C ALA A 148 -10.64 5.57 -3.13
N THR A 149 -10.55 6.05 -1.88
CA THR A 149 -10.73 7.45 -1.54
C THR A 149 -9.38 8.11 -1.32
N VAL A 150 -9.29 9.42 -1.52
CA VAL A 150 -8.05 10.17 -1.36
C VAL A 150 -8.15 11.03 -0.12
N GLU A 151 -7.23 10.85 0.81
CA GLU A 151 -7.19 11.57 2.08
C GLU A 151 -5.74 11.84 2.51
N ALA A 152 -5.52 12.90 3.26
CA ALA A 152 -4.20 13.19 3.82
C ALA A 152 -4.01 12.39 5.11
N ILE A 153 -3.28 11.28 5.03
CA ILE A 153 -3.15 10.33 6.13
C ILE A 153 -1.70 10.09 6.57
N SER A 154 -0.75 10.80 5.99
CA SER A 154 0.66 10.61 6.34
C SER A 154 1.32 11.90 6.79
N VAL A 155 2.48 11.74 7.44
CA VAL A 155 3.40 12.81 7.81
C VAL A 155 4.80 12.47 7.30
N ARG A 156 5.64 13.46 7.26
CA ARG A 156 7.04 13.27 6.85
C ARG A 156 7.82 12.40 7.81
#